data_433873199a6d487e166d99a1ba8dd084
#
_entry.id   433873199a6d487e166d99a1ba8dd084
#
_cell.length_a   1.000
_cell.length_b   1.000
_cell.length_c   1.000
_cell.angle_alpha   90.00
_cell.angle_beta   90.00
_cell.angle_gamma   90.00
#
_symmetry.space_group_name_H-M   'P 1'
#
loop_
_entity.id
_entity.type
_entity.pdbx_description
1 polymer ?
#
loop_
_entity_poly.entity_id
_entity_poly.type
_entity_poly.pdbx_seq_one_letter_code
_entity_poly.pdbx_strand_id
1 'polypeptide(L)'
;RIMEQMKIRFTKLVKERFDEIGKPEKFNFATEIAEIIPTQAIASLVGIPRDKFPIFDSLAYGVVRGINPMLTPEERAEAIAGVPAGLDLLNELIDEKRKNPSDDFLSTLITAEEDGDKLSNWEMCALIGAVLGAGSDTAVDLHSYLIRALLSHPDQLNELKNDEGLIQNAISETLRFESSGKTGLARYASEDLEICLLYTSPSPRDEK
;
A
#
# COMPACT_ATOMS: atom_id res chain seq x y z
N ARG A 1 -19.18 -9.38 0.42
CA ARG A 1 -19.90 -8.19 -0.08
C ARG A 1 -18.92 -7.01 -0.31
N ILE A 2 -18.16 -6.56 0.69
CA ILE A 2 -17.18 -5.45 0.56
C ILE A 2 -16.16 -5.76 -0.54
N MET A 3 -15.54 -6.93 -0.54
CA MET A 3 -14.55 -7.32 -1.56
C MET A 3 -15.09 -7.29 -2.99
N GLU A 4 -16.35 -7.67 -3.20
CA GLU A 4 -16.96 -7.64 -4.54
C GLU A 4 -17.22 -6.20 -5.01
N GLN A 5 -17.69 -5.34 -4.13
CA GLN A 5 -17.84 -3.91 -4.42
C GLN A 5 -16.47 -3.25 -4.73
N MET A 6 -15.43 -3.64 -3.98
CA MET A 6 -14.07 -3.15 -4.22
C MET A 6 -13.56 -3.58 -5.59
N LYS A 7 -13.78 -4.85 -5.99
CA LYS A 7 -13.41 -5.33 -7.33
C LYS A 7 -13.98 -4.45 -8.44
N ILE A 8 -15.27 -4.10 -8.33
CA ILE A 8 -15.94 -3.24 -9.31
C ILE A 8 -15.31 -1.84 -9.32
N ARG A 9 -15.08 -1.24 -8.12
CA ARG A 9 -14.47 0.09 -7.99
C ARG A 9 -13.04 0.10 -8.54
N PHE A 10 -12.24 -0.90 -8.23
CA PHE A 10 -10.85 -0.99 -8.72
C PHE A 10 -10.80 -1.21 -10.23
N THR A 11 -11.66 -2.06 -10.78
CA THR A 11 -11.73 -2.23 -12.23
C THR A 11 -12.05 -0.92 -12.94
N LYS A 12 -12.96 -0.13 -12.37
CA LYS A 12 -13.30 1.21 -12.89
C LYS A 12 -12.10 2.16 -12.79
N LEU A 13 -11.45 2.22 -11.61
CA LEU A 13 -10.29 3.07 -11.37
C LEU A 13 -9.16 2.79 -12.37
N VAL A 14 -8.83 1.51 -12.58
CA VAL A 14 -7.79 1.09 -13.53
C VAL A 14 -8.15 1.50 -14.96
N LYS A 15 -9.41 1.28 -15.38
CA LYS A 15 -9.87 1.69 -16.71
C LYS A 15 -9.77 3.19 -16.92
N GLU A 16 -10.27 3.98 -15.97
CA GLU A 16 -10.21 5.44 -16.03
C GLU A 16 -8.75 5.93 -16.12
N ARG A 17 -7.84 5.31 -15.36
CA ARG A 17 -6.43 5.65 -15.42
C ARG A 17 -5.81 5.37 -16.78
N PHE A 18 -6.11 4.21 -17.39
CA PHE A 18 -5.66 3.93 -18.76
C PHE A 18 -6.29 4.87 -19.80
N ASP A 19 -7.54 5.27 -19.63
CA ASP A 19 -8.21 6.22 -20.51
C ASP A 19 -7.56 7.62 -20.41
N GLU A 20 -7.16 8.06 -19.21
CA GLU A 20 -6.41 9.32 -18.98
C GLU A 20 -5.03 9.31 -19.65
N ILE A 21 -4.30 8.20 -19.56
CA ILE A 21 -3.00 8.03 -20.25
C ILE A 21 -3.19 8.02 -21.76
N GLY A 22 -4.32 7.53 -22.26
CA GLY A 22 -4.63 7.42 -23.66
C GLY A 22 -3.82 6.32 -24.38
N LYS A 23 -3.32 6.63 -25.57
CA LYS A 23 -2.53 5.70 -26.39
C LYS A 23 -1.20 6.32 -26.81
N PRO A 24 -0.33 6.71 -25.88
CA PRO A 24 0.98 7.22 -26.24
C PRO A 24 1.84 6.10 -26.85
N GLU A 25 2.81 6.47 -27.65
CA GLU A 25 3.78 5.49 -28.19
C GLU A 25 4.59 4.83 -27.08
N LYS A 26 4.90 5.58 -26.03
CA LYS A 26 5.61 5.10 -24.83
C LYS A 26 5.06 5.80 -23.59
N PHE A 27 5.00 5.09 -22.48
CA PHE A 27 4.69 5.66 -21.16
C PHE A 27 5.48 4.92 -20.07
N ASN A 28 5.63 5.56 -18.92
CA ASN A 28 6.30 4.96 -17.78
C ASN A 28 5.26 4.23 -16.91
N PHE A 29 5.22 2.90 -17.02
CA PHE A 29 4.28 2.08 -16.26
C PHE A 29 4.44 2.25 -14.74
N ALA A 30 5.68 2.39 -14.23
CA ALA A 30 5.92 2.52 -12.80
C ALA A 30 5.25 3.76 -12.24
N THR A 31 5.55 4.94 -12.81
CA THR A 31 5.07 6.23 -12.28
C THR A 31 3.63 6.54 -12.69
N GLU A 32 3.14 6.00 -13.80
CA GLU A 32 1.81 6.33 -14.30
C GLU A 32 0.73 5.32 -13.92
N ILE A 33 1.11 4.09 -13.55
CA ILE A 33 0.17 3.03 -13.17
C ILE A 33 0.51 2.47 -11.79
N ALA A 34 1.73 1.90 -11.64
CA ALA A 34 2.05 1.09 -10.47
C ALA A 34 2.05 1.89 -9.16
N GLU A 35 2.56 3.12 -9.17
CA GLU A 35 2.58 4.00 -7.99
C GLU A 35 1.19 4.58 -7.66
N ILE A 36 0.38 4.85 -8.68
CA ILE A 36 -0.89 5.56 -8.51
C ILE A 36 -2.01 4.64 -8.07
N ILE A 37 -2.17 3.48 -8.75
CA ILE A 37 -3.33 2.60 -8.55
C ILE A 37 -3.48 2.11 -7.11
N PRO A 38 -2.44 1.62 -6.40
CA PRO A 38 -2.60 1.13 -5.02
C PRO A 38 -3.08 2.21 -4.06
N THR A 39 -2.49 3.40 -4.11
CA THR A 39 -2.86 4.50 -3.22
C THR A 39 -4.28 4.98 -3.47
N GLN A 40 -4.67 5.14 -4.74
CA GLN A 40 -6.02 5.52 -5.12
C GLN A 40 -7.05 4.41 -4.80
N ALA A 41 -6.64 3.16 -4.85
CA ALA A 41 -7.47 2.04 -4.41
C ALA A 41 -7.78 2.13 -2.91
N ILE A 42 -6.76 2.42 -2.09
CA ILE A 42 -6.93 2.63 -0.65
C ILE A 42 -7.77 3.90 -0.38
N ALA A 43 -7.50 4.99 -1.09
CA ALA A 43 -8.32 6.20 -1.01
C ALA A 43 -9.80 5.92 -1.28
N SER A 44 -10.08 5.14 -2.31
CA SER A 44 -11.45 4.72 -2.66
C SER A 44 -12.08 3.81 -1.60
N LEU A 45 -11.28 2.94 -0.96
CA LEU A 45 -11.71 2.07 0.13
C LEU A 45 -12.11 2.90 1.37
N VAL A 46 -11.26 3.86 1.74
CA VAL A 46 -11.49 4.77 2.87
C VAL A 46 -12.65 5.72 2.60
N GLY A 47 -12.99 5.97 1.32
CA GLY A 47 -14.05 6.88 0.90
C GLY A 47 -13.58 8.33 0.71
N ILE A 48 -12.29 8.51 0.41
CA ILE A 48 -11.72 9.83 0.08
C ILE A 48 -12.37 10.34 -1.23
N PRO A 49 -12.88 11.58 -1.28
CA PRO A 49 -13.34 12.19 -2.52
C PRO A 49 -12.21 12.35 -3.54
N ARG A 50 -12.51 12.20 -4.84
CA ARG A 50 -11.50 12.23 -5.89
C ARG A 50 -10.70 13.52 -5.97
N ASP A 51 -11.34 14.66 -5.74
CA ASP A 51 -10.70 15.98 -5.69
C ASP A 51 -9.70 16.12 -4.53
N LYS A 52 -9.76 15.24 -3.55
CA LYS A 52 -8.86 15.17 -2.39
C LYS A 52 -7.75 14.12 -2.54
N PHE A 53 -7.73 13.33 -3.61
CA PHE A 53 -6.67 12.33 -3.85
C PHE A 53 -5.26 12.90 -3.75
N PRO A 54 -4.92 14.09 -4.30
CA PRO A 54 -3.57 14.65 -4.16
C PRO A 54 -3.12 14.88 -2.71
N ILE A 55 -4.05 15.24 -1.82
CA ILE A 55 -3.76 15.40 -0.38
C ILE A 55 -3.50 14.03 0.25
N PHE A 56 -4.32 13.03 -0.10
CA PHE A 56 -4.18 11.68 0.40
C PHE A 56 -2.90 11.00 -0.13
N ASP A 57 -2.53 11.24 -1.39
CA ASP A 57 -1.27 10.78 -1.98
C ASP A 57 -0.05 11.36 -1.23
N SER A 58 -0.11 12.65 -0.84
CA SER A 58 0.93 13.28 -0.03
C SER A 58 1.03 12.66 1.37
N LEU A 59 -0.10 12.29 1.98
CA LEU A 59 -0.12 11.53 3.24
C LEU A 59 0.53 10.16 3.06
N ALA A 60 0.13 9.42 2.02
CA ALA A 60 0.68 8.10 1.72
C ALA A 60 2.19 8.14 1.53
N TYR A 61 2.67 9.11 0.72
CA TYR A 61 4.09 9.33 0.50
C TYR A 61 4.83 9.58 1.83
N GLY A 62 4.28 10.46 2.68
CA GLY A 62 4.87 10.79 3.98
C GLY A 62 4.92 9.60 4.93
N VAL A 63 3.86 8.80 4.99
CA VAL A 63 3.81 7.59 5.84
C VAL A 63 4.86 6.57 5.39
N VAL A 64 4.93 6.27 4.09
CA VAL A 64 5.84 5.26 3.54
C VAL A 64 7.29 5.71 3.60
N ARG A 65 7.58 6.93 3.15
CA ARG A 65 8.96 7.46 3.13
C ARG A 65 9.46 7.83 4.51
N GLY A 66 8.60 8.37 5.37
CA GLY A 66 8.96 8.85 6.71
C GLY A 66 9.51 7.77 7.64
N ILE A 67 9.17 6.49 7.42
CA ILE A 67 9.69 5.36 8.21
C ILE A 67 11.09 4.89 7.76
N ASN A 68 11.61 5.38 6.64
CA ASN A 68 12.93 5.00 6.15
C ASN A 68 14.03 5.55 7.10
N PRO A 69 14.83 4.71 7.77
CA PRO A 69 15.85 5.15 8.71
C PRO A 69 17.07 5.80 8.04
N MET A 70 17.21 5.66 6.73
CA MET A 70 18.36 6.15 5.96
C MET A 70 18.18 7.60 5.46
N LEU A 71 17.00 8.20 5.65
CA LEU A 71 16.78 9.59 5.25
C LEU A 71 17.54 10.57 6.15
N THR A 72 18.12 11.58 5.53
CA THR A 72 18.61 12.75 6.27
C THR A 72 17.45 13.50 6.95
N PRO A 73 17.73 14.36 7.95
CA PRO A 73 16.69 15.16 8.58
C PRO A 73 15.89 16.01 7.58
N GLU A 74 16.58 16.59 6.59
CA GLU A 74 15.99 17.43 5.54
C GLU A 74 15.08 16.61 4.62
N GLU A 75 15.55 15.45 4.11
CA GLU A 75 14.76 14.54 3.27
C GLU A 75 13.54 14.02 4.03
N ARG A 76 13.69 13.73 5.34
CA ARG A 76 12.56 13.32 6.18
C ARG A 76 11.54 14.43 6.33
N ALA A 77 11.99 15.66 6.60
CA ALA A 77 11.10 16.82 6.75
C ALA A 77 10.29 17.06 5.46
N GLU A 78 10.95 16.96 4.29
CA GLU A 78 10.30 17.06 2.99
C GLU A 78 9.28 15.93 2.78
N ALA A 79 9.67 14.69 3.06
CA ALA A 79 8.80 13.52 2.87
C ALA A 79 7.51 13.64 3.70
N ILE A 80 7.60 14.09 4.96
CA ILE A 80 6.43 14.17 5.85
C ILE A 80 5.67 15.50 5.77
N ALA A 81 6.08 16.44 4.92
CA ALA A 81 5.46 17.77 4.84
C ALA A 81 3.95 17.74 4.53
N GLY A 82 3.48 16.75 3.78
CA GLY A 82 2.07 16.57 3.43
C GLY A 82 1.23 15.83 4.50
N VAL A 83 1.88 15.23 5.51
CA VAL A 83 1.20 14.41 6.52
C VAL A 83 0.16 15.22 7.33
N PRO A 84 0.44 16.44 7.82
CA PRO A 84 -0.55 17.21 8.56
C PRO A 84 -1.85 17.44 7.79
N ALA A 85 -1.76 17.89 6.53
CA ALA A 85 -2.93 18.12 5.69
C ALA A 85 -3.73 16.83 5.41
N GLY A 86 -3.03 15.71 5.27
CA GLY A 86 -3.66 14.40 5.13
C GLY A 86 -4.38 13.94 6.39
N LEU A 87 -3.80 14.19 7.57
CA LEU A 87 -4.45 13.87 8.85
C LEU A 87 -5.68 14.75 9.09
N ASP A 88 -5.62 16.05 8.73
CA ASP A 88 -6.76 16.95 8.82
C ASP A 88 -7.90 16.45 7.91
N LEU A 89 -7.60 16.09 6.67
CA LEU A 89 -8.56 15.49 5.76
C LEU A 89 -9.22 14.22 6.33
N LEU A 90 -8.43 13.32 6.94
CA LEU A 90 -8.98 12.11 7.56
C LEU A 90 -9.88 12.43 8.75
N ASN A 91 -9.47 13.37 9.61
CA ASN A 91 -10.30 13.79 10.75
C ASN A 91 -11.64 14.40 10.30
N GLU A 92 -11.61 15.29 9.30
CA GLU A 92 -12.84 15.87 8.73
C GLU A 92 -13.78 14.78 8.19
N LEU A 93 -13.21 13.80 7.47
CA LEU A 93 -13.99 12.70 6.91
C LEU A 93 -14.57 11.78 7.99
N ILE A 94 -13.78 11.46 9.02
CA ILE A 94 -14.24 10.67 10.18
C ILE A 94 -15.43 11.37 10.87
N ASP A 95 -15.30 12.66 11.11
CA ASP A 95 -16.34 13.46 11.77
C ASP A 95 -17.61 13.57 10.93
N GLU A 96 -17.47 13.67 9.60
CA GLU A 96 -18.60 13.63 8.67
C GLU A 96 -19.29 12.27 8.70
N LYS A 97 -18.53 11.17 8.62
CA LYS A 97 -19.07 9.80 8.62
C LYS A 97 -19.71 9.40 9.94
N ARG A 98 -19.26 9.97 11.06
CA ARG A 98 -19.94 9.80 12.36
C ARG A 98 -21.34 10.39 12.35
N LYS A 99 -21.54 11.52 11.64
CA LYS A 99 -22.83 12.18 11.52
C LYS A 99 -23.73 11.53 10.46
N ASN A 100 -23.11 11.09 9.37
CA ASN A 100 -23.77 10.56 8.19
C ASN A 100 -23.12 9.22 7.76
N PRO A 101 -23.35 8.11 8.48
CA PRO A 101 -22.78 6.81 8.13
C PRO A 101 -23.24 6.35 6.74
N SER A 102 -22.35 5.66 6.01
CA SER A 102 -22.63 5.06 4.72
C SER A 102 -22.11 3.61 4.65
N ASP A 103 -22.45 2.90 3.58
CA ASP A 103 -21.97 1.51 3.37
C ASP A 103 -20.52 1.51 2.82
N ASP A 104 -19.56 1.98 3.65
CA ASP A 104 -18.14 2.02 3.32
C ASP A 104 -17.25 1.53 4.48
N PHE A 105 -15.97 1.34 4.18
CA PHE A 105 -15.00 0.83 5.15
C PHE A 105 -14.85 1.74 6.37
N LEU A 106 -14.79 3.06 6.17
CA LEU A 106 -14.61 4.00 7.26
C LEU A 106 -15.81 4.02 8.20
N SER A 107 -17.02 4.00 7.66
CA SER A 107 -18.26 3.88 8.46
C SER A 107 -18.29 2.56 9.24
N THR A 108 -17.77 1.48 8.66
CA THR A 108 -17.63 0.20 9.36
C THR A 108 -16.66 0.32 10.53
N LEU A 109 -15.52 0.96 10.35
CA LEU A 109 -14.55 1.19 11.44
C LEU A 109 -15.14 2.06 12.57
N ILE A 110 -15.87 3.13 12.19
CA ILE A 110 -16.50 4.04 13.15
C ILE A 110 -17.53 3.32 14.03
N THR A 111 -18.22 2.33 13.46
CA THR A 111 -19.24 1.54 14.17
C THR A 111 -18.67 0.29 14.83
N ALA A 112 -17.41 -0.04 14.56
CA ALA A 112 -16.76 -1.17 15.23
C ALA A 112 -16.60 -0.86 16.73
N GLU A 113 -17.01 -1.82 17.54
CA GLU A 113 -16.95 -1.76 19.00
C GLU A 113 -16.51 -3.12 19.51
N GLU A 114 -15.53 -3.13 20.40
CA GLU A 114 -15.05 -4.33 21.07
C GLU A 114 -15.10 -4.08 22.58
N ASP A 115 -15.83 -4.92 23.30
CA ASP A 115 -16.01 -4.83 24.76
C ASP A 115 -16.49 -3.45 25.27
N GLY A 116 -17.22 -2.70 24.45
CA GLY A 116 -17.71 -1.35 24.77
C GLY A 116 -16.77 -0.21 24.38
N ASP A 117 -15.57 -0.51 23.89
CA ASP A 117 -14.61 0.48 23.43
C ASP A 117 -14.75 0.76 21.95
N LYS A 118 -14.70 2.04 21.59
CA LYS A 118 -14.74 2.53 20.20
C LYS A 118 -13.41 3.15 19.82
N LEU A 119 -13.03 2.96 18.55
CA LEU A 119 -11.82 3.60 18.02
C LEU A 119 -11.93 5.13 18.09
N SER A 120 -10.93 5.77 18.67
CA SER A 120 -10.73 7.22 18.59
C SER A 120 -10.34 7.64 17.16
N ASN A 121 -10.45 8.94 16.86
CA ASN A 121 -9.99 9.46 15.56
C ASN A 121 -8.50 9.15 15.34
N TRP A 122 -7.68 9.26 16.37
CA TRP A 122 -6.25 8.95 16.29
C TRP A 122 -6.00 7.48 15.92
N GLU A 123 -6.68 6.55 16.56
CA GLU A 123 -6.55 5.12 16.26
C GLU A 123 -7.02 4.79 14.85
N MET A 124 -8.10 5.42 14.39
CA MET A 124 -8.56 5.28 13.00
C MET A 124 -7.55 5.84 12.01
N CYS A 125 -6.99 7.04 12.25
CA CYS A 125 -5.93 7.60 11.42
C CYS A 125 -4.68 6.71 11.41
N ALA A 126 -4.28 6.16 12.55
CA ALA A 126 -3.16 5.23 12.66
C ALA A 126 -3.41 3.94 11.88
N LEU A 127 -4.62 3.38 11.97
CA LEU A 127 -5.00 2.19 11.20
C LEU A 127 -5.00 2.45 9.69
N ILE A 128 -5.56 3.58 9.24
CA ILE A 128 -5.51 3.98 7.83
C ILE A 128 -4.06 4.16 7.37
N GLY A 129 -3.22 4.82 8.20
CA GLY A 129 -1.80 4.96 7.93
C GLY A 129 -1.07 3.60 7.82
N ALA A 130 -1.40 2.64 8.68
CA ALA A 130 -0.84 1.28 8.60
C ALA A 130 -1.27 0.56 7.31
N VAL A 131 -2.54 0.69 6.90
CA VAL A 131 -3.05 0.14 5.63
C VAL A 131 -2.35 0.78 4.44
N LEU A 132 -2.14 2.10 4.46
CA LEU A 132 -1.38 2.81 3.43
C LEU A 132 0.06 2.30 3.34
N GLY A 133 0.78 2.26 4.47
CA GLY A 133 2.17 1.81 4.50
C GLY A 133 2.35 0.37 4.02
N ALA A 134 1.44 -0.53 4.43
CA ALA A 134 1.50 -1.93 4.03
C ALA A 134 1.04 -2.19 2.59
N GLY A 135 0.06 -1.43 2.10
CA GLY A 135 -0.64 -1.70 0.85
C GLY A 135 -0.11 -0.92 -0.36
N SER A 136 0.69 0.14 -0.17
CA SER A 136 1.18 0.96 -1.27
C SER A 136 2.42 0.34 -1.92
N ASP A 137 3.59 0.42 -1.29
CA ASP A 137 4.88 0.03 -1.88
C ASP A 137 4.93 -1.44 -2.31
N THR A 138 4.38 -2.34 -1.50
CA THR A 138 4.37 -3.77 -1.84
C THR A 138 3.57 -4.08 -3.10
N ALA A 139 2.47 -3.36 -3.31
CA ALA A 139 1.67 -3.49 -4.53
C ALA A 139 2.35 -2.81 -5.74
N VAL A 140 3.03 -1.67 -5.54
CA VAL A 140 3.86 -1.02 -6.58
C VAL A 140 4.93 -1.98 -7.09
N ASP A 141 5.66 -2.62 -6.18
CA ASP A 141 6.68 -3.61 -6.50
C ASP A 141 6.09 -4.79 -7.29
N LEU A 142 4.99 -5.37 -6.77
CA LEU A 142 4.34 -6.50 -7.45
C LEU A 142 3.91 -6.14 -8.88
N HIS A 143 3.25 -4.99 -9.07
CA HIS A 143 2.82 -4.55 -10.39
C HIS A 143 4.01 -4.36 -11.34
N SER A 144 5.06 -3.71 -10.85
CA SER A 144 6.27 -3.41 -11.63
C SER A 144 7.03 -4.68 -12.00
N TYR A 145 7.18 -5.62 -11.06
CA TYR A 145 7.86 -6.89 -11.29
C TYR A 145 7.06 -7.80 -12.22
N LEU A 146 5.74 -7.89 -12.05
CA LEU A 146 4.87 -8.68 -12.90
C LEU A 146 4.96 -8.23 -14.38
N ILE A 147 4.79 -6.94 -14.62
CA ILE A 147 4.87 -6.39 -15.99
C ILE A 147 6.26 -6.57 -16.57
N ARG A 148 7.31 -6.29 -15.80
CA ARG A 148 8.69 -6.50 -16.24
C ARG A 148 8.96 -7.96 -16.60
N ALA A 149 8.55 -8.90 -15.75
CA ALA A 149 8.72 -10.33 -15.97
C ALA A 149 7.99 -10.79 -17.23
N LEU A 150 6.72 -10.43 -17.38
CA LEU A 150 5.91 -10.80 -18.55
C LEU A 150 6.47 -10.20 -19.85
N LEU A 151 6.92 -8.95 -19.85
CA LEU A 151 7.53 -8.34 -21.03
C LEU A 151 8.89 -8.95 -21.38
N SER A 152 9.60 -9.50 -20.40
CA SER A 152 10.87 -10.21 -20.62
C SER A 152 10.69 -11.65 -21.07
N HIS A 153 9.46 -12.22 -20.98
CA HIS A 153 9.09 -13.58 -21.38
C HIS A 153 7.87 -13.57 -22.30
N PRO A 154 8.04 -13.19 -23.59
CA PRO A 154 6.93 -13.00 -24.52
C PRO A 154 6.04 -14.24 -24.70
N ASP A 155 6.63 -15.44 -24.61
CA ASP A 155 5.86 -16.69 -24.75
C ASP A 155 4.86 -16.85 -23.62
N GLN A 156 5.27 -16.62 -22.37
CA GLN A 156 4.41 -16.66 -21.19
C GLN A 156 3.36 -15.54 -21.22
N LEU A 157 3.74 -14.34 -21.68
CA LEU A 157 2.79 -13.25 -21.90
C LEU A 157 1.71 -13.63 -22.92
N ASN A 158 2.08 -14.32 -23.99
CA ASN A 158 1.12 -14.79 -25.00
C ASN A 158 0.21 -15.89 -24.44
N GLU A 159 0.73 -16.82 -23.64
CA GLU A 159 -0.09 -17.82 -22.95
C GLU A 159 -1.13 -17.13 -22.04
N LEU A 160 -0.70 -16.16 -21.22
CA LEU A 160 -1.59 -15.41 -20.35
C LEU A 160 -2.66 -14.62 -21.11
N LYS A 161 -2.32 -14.04 -22.27
CA LYS A 161 -3.30 -13.36 -23.13
C LYS A 161 -4.35 -14.29 -23.72
N ASN A 162 -4.01 -15.57 -23.94
CA ASN A 162 -4.91 -16.57 -24.49
C ASN A 162 -5.73 -17.29 -23.41
N ASP A 163 -5.25 -17.30 -22.15
CA ASP A 163 -5.92 -17.93 -21.01
C ASP A 163 -5.82 -17.04 -19.77
N GLU A 164 -6.86 -16.24 -19.53
CA GLU A 164 -6.96 -15.38 -18.33
C GLU A 164 -6.99 -16.18 -17.02
N GLY A 165 -7.31 -17.48 -17.06
CA GLY A 165 -7.27 -18.36 -15.89
C GLY A 165 -5.87 -18.50 -15.29
N LEU A 166 -4.82 -18.23 -16.05
CA LEU A 166 -3.42 -18.26 -15.60
C LEU A 166 -3.00 -17.05 -14.76
N ILE A 167 -3.83 -16.01 -14.63
CA ILE A 167 -3.43 -14.76 -13.98
C ILE A 167 -3.02 -14.96 -12.52
N GLN A 168 -3.71 -15.83 -11.77
CA GLN A 168 -3.37 -16.13 -10.38
C GLN A 168 -2.03 -16.85 -10.25
N ASN A 169 -1.72 -17.73 -11.20
CA ASN A 169 -0.44 -18.43 -11.25
C ASN A 169 0.69 -17.45 -11.60
N ALA A 170 0.47 -16.55 -12.55
CA ALA A 170 1.43 -15.51 -12.92
C ALA A 170 1.75 -14.57 -11.73
N ILE A 171 0.74 -14.16 -10.97
CA ILE A 171 0.92 -13.34 -9.76
C ILE A 171 1.70 -14.13 -8.70
N SER A 172 1.33 -15.37 -8.41
CA SER A 172 1.98 -16.21 -7.41
C SER A 172 3.44 -16.50 -7.78
N GLU A 173 3.72 -16.77 -9.06
CA GLU A 173 5.08 -16.98 -9.53
C GLU A 173 5.91 -15.70 -9.50
N THR A 174 5.33 -14.56 -9.81
CA THR A 174 6.01 -13.26 -9.67
C THR A 174 6.43 -13.00 -8.22
N LEU A 175 5.53 -13.22 -7.26
CA LEU A 175 5.83 -13.08 -5.83
C LEU A 175 6.92 -14.03 -5.35
N ARG A 176 6.99 -15.24 -5.91
CA ARG A 176 8.05 -16.21 -5.62
C ARG A 176 9.39 -15.80 -6.22
N PHE A 177 9.39 -15.37 -7.48
CA PHE A 177 10.59 -15.10 -8.28
C PHE A 177 11.21 -13.73 -7.96
N GLU A 178 10.37 -12.70 -7.83
CA GLU A 178 10.76 -11.32 -7.60
C GLU A 178 10.02 -10.76 -6.36
N SER A 179 10.45 -11.17 -5.17
CA SER A 179 9.85 -10.65 -3.94
C SER A 179 10.33 -9.24 -3.64
N SER A 180 9.42 -8.34 -3.27
CA SER A 180 9.74 -7.01 -2.72
C SER A 180 10.48 -7.10 -1.38
N GLY A 181 10.26 -8.17 -0.64
CA GLY A 181 10.87 -8.43 0.67
C GLY A 181 12.17 -9.24 0.61
N LYS A 182 13.05 -9.02 -0.37
CA LYS A 182 14.28 -9.81 -0.57
C LYS A 182 15.21 -9.88 0.65
N THR A 183 15.27 -8.81 1.45
CA THR A 183 16.10 -8.75 2.66
C THR A 183 15.34 -9.14 3.93
N GLY A 184 14.01 -9.33 3.85
CA GLY A 184 13.15 -9.56 5.00
C GLY A 184 13.12 -8.38 5.98
N LEU A 185 12.44 -8.58 7.10
CA LEU A 185 12.43 -7.63 8.21
C LEU A 185 13.51 -8.04 9.21
N ALA A 186 14.39 -7.10 9.58
CA ALA A 186 15.41 -7.34 10.59
C ALA A 186 14.76 -7.78 11.92
N ARG A 187 15.31 -8.84 12.50
CA ARG A 187 14.95 -9.33 13.83
C ARG A 187 16.20 -9.33 14.67
N TYR A 188 16.07 -8.89 15.90
CA TYR A 188 17.17 -8.89 16.86
C TYR A 188 16.82 -9.85 17.98
N ALA A 189 17.77 -10.72 18.34
CA ALA A 189 17.63 -11.57 19.50
C ALA A 189 17.71 -10.70 20.76
N SER A 190 16.81 -10.90 21.72
CA SER A 190 16.85 -10.24 23.03
C SER A 190 17.69 -11.00 24.04
N GLU A 191 18.05 -12.24 23.74
CA GLU A 191 18.89 -13.14 24.53
C GLU A 191 19.63 -14.09 23.58
N ASP A 192 20.63 -14.79 24.09
CA ASP A 192 21.35 -15.81 23.32
C ASP A 192 20.36 -16.92 22.92
N LEU A 193 20.35 -17.21 21.60
CA LEU A 193 19.46 -18.25 21.11
C LEU A 193 20.14 -19.10 20.04
N GLU A 194 19.84 -20.38 20.03
CA GLU A 194 20.27 -21.34 19.04
C GLU A 194 19.17 -21.61 18.04
N ILE A 195 19.43 -21.38 16.76
CA ILE A 195 18.51 -21.68 15.65
C ILE A 195 19.20 -22.71 14.75
N CYS A 196 18.68 -23.95 14.71
CA CYS A 196 19.20 -25.02 13.87
C CYS A 196 20.71 -25.21 14.00
N LEU A 197 21.24 -25.26 15.22
CA LEU A 197 22.67 -25.37 15.55
C LEU A 197 23.54 -24.15 15.16
N LEU A 198 22.92 -23.04 14.77
CA LEU A 198 23.59 -21.77 14.57
C LEU A 198 23.40 -20.90 15.81
N TYR A 199 24.50 -20.54 16.45
CA TYR A 199 24.51 -19.55 17.53
C TYR A 199 24.35 -18.15 16.97
N THR A 200 23.54 -17.32 17.61
CA THR A 200 23.57 -15.88 17.38
C THR A 200 24.81 -15.33 18.07
N SER A 201 25.72 -14.69 17.34
CA SER A 201 26.78 -13.91 17.97
C SER A 201 26.15 -12.77 18.78
N PRO A 202 26.66 -12.48 20.00
CA PRO A 202 26.23 -11.33 20.77
C PRO A 202 26.39 -10.06 19.91
N SER A 203 25.42 -9.15 20.01
CA SER A 203 25.50 -7.87 19.32
C SER A 203 26.76 -7.12 19.80
N PRO A 204 27.55 -6.45 18.92
CA PRO A 204 28.69 -5.63 19.33
C PRO A 204 28.34 -4.51 20.35
N ARG A 205 27.05 -4.34 20.67
CA ARG A 205 26.59 -3.38 21.71
C ARG A 205 26.62 -3.96 23.12
N ASP A 206 26.77 -5.25 23.28
CA ASP A 206 26.75 -5.94 24.58
C ASP A 206 28.15 -6.09 25.20
N GLU A 207 29.19 -5.63 24.49
CA GLU A 207 30.58 -5.55 24.99
C GLU A 207 30.87 -4.16 25.62
N LYS A 208 30.09 -3.81 26.68
CA LYS A 208 30.50 -2.68 27.59
C LYS A 208 30.19 -3.01 29.02
#